data_4cfd293d8ff12f3c6b9fd9b02110a6ec
#
_entry.id   4cfd293d8ff12f3c6b9fd9b02110a6ec
#
_cell.length_a   1.000
_cell.length_b   1.000
_cell.length_c   1.000
_cell.angle_alpha   90.00
_cell.angle_beta   90.00
_cell.angle_gamma   90.00
#
_symmetry.space_group_name_H-M   'P 1'
#
loop_
_entity.id
_entity.type
_entity.pdbx_description
1 polymer ?
#
loop_
_entity_poly.entity_id
_entity_poly.type
_entity_poly.pdbx_seq_one_letter_code
_entity_poly.pdbx_strand_id
1 'polypeptide(L)'
;HAYHLKNTKTQELGDTEMLKALTYFVISNHKAAFANEASKNLPVNLRAYYHLLAIENYLKTAGIEFTRTFELTPQGVDKAINQELEVKLFDDKILLSLKNPRQVINYVPFPVNKELNYNTSNELTAVIAENNSFYIQYGNRFQTRLYPEYLEFSNPFNEVTFQVDGNETTVPFGTKVKVKENFLIPKIANVRVNIIGFDHSKDESNILVSKKNMQKPYSLDMAGKIYRVEFYELRGANLQQFLENSVESKLIKNAKMLDLATLRTARAKDKFIGSILVEFE
;
A
#
# COMPACT_ATOMS: atom_id res chain seq x y z
N HIS A 1 23.00 18.41 -22.20
CA HIS A 1 24.04 17.46 -21.84
C HIS A 1 24.40 16.63 -23.07
N ALA A 2 25.69 16.36 -23.29
CA ALA A 2 26.15 15.52 -24.39
C ALA A 2 25.96 14.04 -24.05
N TYR A 3 25.53 13.26 -25.04
CA TYR A 3 25.52 11.79 -24.95
C TYR A 3 26.85 11.29 -25.52
N HIS A 4 27.57 10.52 -24.74
CA HIS A 4 28.87 9.98 -25.15
C HIS A 4 28.75 8.46 -25.36
N LEU A 5 29.01 8.01 -26.57
CA LEU A 5 29.12 6.59 -26.89
C LEU A 5 30.58 6.12 -26.71
N LYS A 6 30.78 5.09 -25.89
CA LYS A 6 32.10 4.50 -25.63
C LYS A 6 32.04 3.00 -25.84
N ASN A 7 32.99 2.46 -26.63
CA ASN A 7 33.21 1.04 -26.67
C ASN A 7 34.00 0.60 -25.44
N THR A 8 33.41 -0.26 -24.62
CA THR A 8 34.02 -0.75 -23.38
C THR A 8 35.04 -1.85 -23.60
N LYS A 9 35.16 -2.40 -24.83
CA LYS A 9 36.11 -3.48 -25.19
C LYS A 9 36.01 -4.68 -24.21
N THR A 10 34.82 -5.03 -23.79
CA THR A 10 34.53 -5.97 -22.73
C THR A 10 35.18 -7.35 -22.89
N GLN A 11 35.41 -7.80 -24.14
CA GLN A 11 36.07 -9.08 -24.42
C GLN A 11 37.59 -8.97 -24.53
N GLU A 12 38.12 -7.77 -24.85
CA GLU A 12 39.52 -7.58 -25.18
C GLU A 12 40.40 -7.35 -23.94
N LEU A 13 39.86 -6.78 -22.87
CA LEU A 13 40.65 -6.32 -21.72
C LEU A 13 41.05 -7.40 -20.72
N GLY A 14 40.58 -8.65 -20.87
CA GLY A 14 40.92 -9.74 -19.95
C GLY A 14 40.50 -9.51 -18.47
N ASP A 15 39.61 -8.56 -18.23
CA ASP A 15 39.13 -8.21 -16.90
C ASP A 15 38.19 -9.31 -16.40
N THR A 16 38.63 -10.05 -15.39
CA THR A 16 37.88 -11.17 -14.80
C THR A 16 36.58 -10.74 -14.15
N GLU A 17 36.49 -9.49 -13.66
CA GLU A 17 35.27 -8.97 -13.10
C GLU A 17 34.17 -8.71 -14.16
N MET A 18 34.60 -8.37 -15.37
CA MET A 18 33.69 -8.21 -16.51
C MET A 18 33.05 -9.54 -16.94
N LEU A 19 33.66 -10.68 -16.64
CA LEU A 19 33.05 -12.00 -16.93
C LEU A 19 31.72 -12.23 -16.20
N LYS A 20 31.51 -11.55 -15.09
CA LYS A 20 30.28 -11.59 -14.28
C LYS A 20 29.20 -10.66 -14.80
N ALA A 21 29.53 -9.77 -15.73
CA ALA A 21 28.59 -8.76 -16.24
C ALA A 21 27.63 -9.35 -17.26
N LEU A 22 26.36 -8.94 -17.21
CA LEU A 22 25.36 -9.30 -18.21
C LEU A 22 25.82 -8.90 -19.64
N THR A 23 26.48 -7.78 -19.79
CA THR A 23 27.05 -7.29 -21.04
C THR A 23 28.02 -8.32 -21.66
N TYR A 24 28.92 -8.87 -20.84
CA TYR A 24 29.85 -9.92 -21.30
C TYR A 24 29.11 -11.17 -21.78
N PHE A 25 28.15 -11.64 -21.00
CA PHE A 25 27.33 -12.81 -21.36
C PHE A 25 26.59 -12.59 -22.68
N VAL A 26 25.97 -11.44 -22.87
CA VAL A 26 25.19 -11.10 -24.07
C VAL A 26 26.12 -11.05 -25.31
N ILE A 27 27.28 -10.38 -25.21
CA ILE A 27 28.26 -10.26 -26.31
C ILE A 27 28.86 -11.62 -26.62
N SER A 28 29.18 -12.45 -25.64
CA SER A 28 29.73 -13.81 -25.84
C SER A 28 28.73 -14.73 -26.56
N ASN A 29 27.43 -14.41 -26.49
CA ASN A 29 26.39 -15.10 -27.27
C ASN A 29 26.03 -14.37 -28.57
N HIS A 30 26.94 -13.56 -29.12
CA HIS A 30 26.80 -12.83 -30.40
C HIS A 30 25.57 -11.94 -30.46
N LYS A 31 25.20 -11.33 -29.34
CA LYS A 31 24.11 -10.37 -29.24
C LYS A 31 24.64 -8.96 -28.88
N ALA A 32 23.94 -7.94 -29.35
CA ALA A 32 24.30 -6.58 -29.03
C ALA A 32 23.93 -6.28 -27.54
N ALA A 33 24.83 -5.61 -26.86
CA ALA A 33 24.62 -5.17 -25.51
C ALA A 33 25.01 -3.69 -25.34
N PHE A 34 24.15 -2.93 -24.69
CA PHE A 34 24.36 -1.52 -24.40
C PHE A 34 24.20 -1.28 -22.90
N ALA A 35 25.20 -0.67 -22.28
CA ALA A 35 25.08 -0.12 -20.93
C ALA A 35 24.83 1.38 -21.06
N ASN A 36 23.75 1.86 -20.44
CA ASN A 36 23.44 3.28 -20.40
C ASN A 36 23.61 3.82 -18.98
N GLU A 37 24.41 4.85 -18.84
CA GLU A 37 24.68 5.47 -17.53
C GLU A 37 24.31 6.95 -17.55
N ALA A 38 23.76 7.43 -16.44
CA ALA A 38 23.51 8.83 -16.20
C ALA A 38 24.28 9.30 -14.96
N SER A 39 24.81 10.52 -15.00
CA SER A 39 25.58 11.09 -13.89
C SER A 39 24.81 11.03 -12.56
N LYS A 40 25.44 10.47 -11.54
CA LYS A 40 24.88 10.41 -10.18
C LYS A 40 24.60 11.77 -9.55
N ASN A 41 25.19 12.84 -10.09
CA ASN A 41 24.96 14.21 -9.64
C ASN A 41 23.65 14.80 -10.15
N LEU A 42 22.96 14.15 -11.08
CA LEU A 42 21.66 14.57 -11.55
C LEU A 42 20.53 14.10 -10.58
N PRO A 43 19.47 14.89 -10.45
CA PRO A 43 18.26 14.43 -9.77
C PRO A 43 17.71 13.13 -10.37
N VAL A 44 17.00 12.33 -9.56
CA VAL A 44 16.52 11.00 -9.97
C VAL A 44 15.63 11.06 -11.22
N ASN A 45 14.73 12.04 -11.31
CA ASN A 45 13.86 12.24 -12.46
C ASN A 45 14.64 12.53 -13.75
N LEU A 46 15.72 13.32 -13.69
CA LEU A 46 16.57 13.56 -14.87
C LEU A 46 17.37 12.31 -15.26
N ARG A 47 17.89 11.56 -14.31
CA ARG A 47 18.56 10.29 -14.59
C ARG A 47 17.60 9.31 -15.28
N ALA A 48 16.41 9.13 -14.72
CA ALA A 48 15.37 8.28 -15.32
C ALA A 48 14.97 8.75 -16.71
N TYR A 49 14.80 10.07 -16.91
CA TYR A 49 14.50 10.66 -18.21
C TYR A 49 15.55 10.31 -19.27
N TYR A 50 16.85 10.47 -18.99
CA TYR A 50 17.92 10.15 -19.92
C TYR A 50 18.03 8.62 -20.20
N HIS A 51 17.79 7.79 -19.18
CA HIS A 51 17.73 6.34 -19.38
C HIS A 51 16.56 5.94 -20.30
N LEU A 52 15.37 6.53 -20.09
CA LEU A 52 14.20 6.27 -20.92
C LEU A 52 14.43 6.72 -22.37
N LEU A 53 15.03 7.90 -22.61
CA LEU A 53 15.41 8.35 -23.94
C LEU A 53 16.28 7.33 -24.66
N ALA A 54 17.30 6.78 -24.00
CA ALA A 54 18.19 5.77 -24.58
C ALA A 54 17.45 4.46 -24.86
N ILE A 55 16.71 3.94 -23.86
CA ILE A 55 15.95 2.67 -23.97
C ILE A 55 14.93 2.74 -25.12
N GLU A 56 14.15 3.82 -25.20
CA GLU A 56 13.16 3.96 -26.27
C GLU A 56 13.79 4.05 -27.66
N ASN A 57 14.95 4.67 -27.78
CA ASN A 57 15.68 4.65 -29.05
C ASN A 57 16.22 3.24 -29.38
N TYR A 58 16.69 2.48 -28.39
CA TYR A 58 17.10 1.09 -28.62
C TYR A 58 15.93 0.20 -29.05
N LEU A 59 14.76 0.34 -28.40
CA LEU A 59 13.55 -0.39 -28.78
C LEU A 59 13.14 -0.07 -30.21
N LYS A 60 13.11 1.21 -30.61
CA LYS A 60 12.82 1.64 -31.98
C LYS A 60 13.82 1.03 -32.99
N THR A 61 15.11 1.05 -32.67
CA THR A 61 16.17 0.48 -33.53
C THR A 61 16.00 -1.04 -33.66
N ALA A 62 15.52 -1.71 -32.62
CA ALA A 62 15.24 -3.14 -32.63
C ALA A 62 13.89 -3.50 -33.28
N GLY A 63 13.11 -2.52 -33.74
CA GLY A 63 11.77 -2.74 -34.30
C GLY A 63 10.72 -3.13 -33.27
N ILE A 64 10.93 -2.82 -31.99
CA ILE A 64 10.00 -3.13 -30.90
C ILE A 64 9.05 -1.94 -30.72
N GLU A 65 7.78 -2.20 -30.92
CA GLU A 65 6.72 -1.23 -30.65
C GLU A 65 6.40 -1.19 -29.15
N PHE A 66 6.14 0.00 -28.63
CA PHE A 66 5.76 0.21 -27.23
C PHE A 66 4.86 1.43 -27.10
N THR A 67 4.10 1.47 -26.03
CA THR A 67 3.29 2.63 -25.62
C THR A 67 3.74 3.16 -24.27
N ARG A 68 3.62 4.45 -24.07
CA ARG A 68 3.89 5.11 -22.79
C ARG A 68 2.61 5.71 -22.21
N THR A 69 2.42 5.60 -20.91
CA THR A 69 1.26 6.16 -20.19
C THR A 69 1.51 7.55 -19.62
N PHE A 70 2.71 8.12 -19.85
CA PHE A 70 3.11 9.45 -19.39
C PHE A 70 3.91 10.18 -20.48
N GLU A 71 4.05 11.49 -20.37
CA GLU A 71 4.85 12.30 -21.29
C GLU A 71 6.35 12.15 -21.01
N LEU A 72 7.17 11.90 -22.04
CA LEU A 72 8.62 11.79 -21.90
C LEU A 72 9.29 13.18 -21.83
N THR A 73 9.06 13.84 -20.74
CA THR A 73 9.72 15.08 -20.32
C THR A 73 10.26 14.92 -18.91
N PRO A 74 11.23 15.72 -18.45
CA PRO A 74 11.68 15.67 -17.05
C PRO A 74 10.53 15.79 -16.04
N GLN A 75 9.55 16.64 -16.31
CA GLN A 75 8.36 16.84 -15.48
C GLN A 75 7.39 15.67 -15.54
N GLY A 76 7.14 15.11 -16.74
CA GLY A 76 6.30 13.93 -16.91
C GLY A 76 6.88 12.70 -16.20
N VAL A 77 8.20 12.50 -16.30
CA VAL A 77 8.92 11.43 -15.58
C VAL A 77 8.84 11.66 -14.07
N ASP A 78 9.04 12.89 -13.60
CA ASP A 78 8.92 13.21 -12.17
C ASP A 78 7.52 12.87 -11.64
N LYS A 79 6.49 13.29 -12.36
CA LYS A 79 5.10 12.98 -12.02
C LYS A 79 4.84 11.46 -12.00
N ALA A 80 5.34 10.73 -12.98
CA ALA A 80 5.16 9.27 -13.06
C ALA A 80 5.90 8.54 -11.91
N ILE A 81 7.13 8.96 -11.58
CA ILE A 81 7.92 8.39 -10.48
C ILE A 81 7.26 8.68 -9.12
N ASN A 82 6.66 9.85 -8.95
CA ASN A 82 6.06 10.30 -7.70
C ASN A 82 4.55 10.08 -7.65
N GLN A 83 4.01 9.29 -8.57
CA GLN A 83 2.60 8.89 -8.54
C GLN A 83 2.27 8.23 -7.20
N GLU A 84 1.13 8.62 -6.65
CA GLU A 84 0.58 7.97 -5.48
C GLU A 84 0.14 6.56 -5.85
N LEU A 85 0.52 5.61 -5.01
CA LEU A 85 0.13 4.22 -5.15
C LEU A 85 -0.96 3.89 -4.14
N GLU A 86 -1.94 3.14 -4.57
CA GLU A 86 -3.01 2.64 -3.73
C GLU A 86 -3.00 1.11 -3.73
N VAL A 87 -3.17 0.53 -2.55
CA VAL A 87 -3.39 -0.90 -2.34
C VAL A 87 -4.70 -1.07 -1.61
N LYS A 88 -5.62 -1.79 -2.21
CA LYS A 88 -6.89 -2.17 -1.62
C LYS A 88 -6.84 -3.62 -1.19
N LEU A 89 -7.27 -3.91 0.02
CA LEU A 89 -7.24 -5.24 0.62
C LEU A 89 -8.66 -5.71 0.94
N PHE A 90 -8.88 -7.03 0.82
CA PHE A 90 -10.07 -7.73 1.30
C PHE A 90 -11.39 -7.18 0.74
N ASP A 91 -11.57 -7.33 -0.57
CA ASP A 91 -12.75 -6.85 -1.30
C ASP A 91 -12.97 -5.33 -1.11
N ASP A 92 -11.88 -4.58 -1.22
CA ASP A 92 -11.82 -3.12 -1.08
C ASP A 92 -12.22 -2.56 0.30
N LYS A 93 -12.29 -3.41 1.34
CA LYS A 93 -12.62 -2.94 2.69
C LYS A 93 -11.57 -2.06 3.34
N ILE A 94 -10.33 -2.16 2.88
CA ILE A 94 -9.19 -1.40 3.41
C ILE A 94 -8.42 -0.80 2.23
N LEU A 95 -8.25 0.51 2.26
CA LEU A 95 -7.35 1.23 1.37
C LEU A 95 -6.07 1.61 2.12
N LEU A 96 -4.93 1.37 1.50
CA LEU A 96 -3.63 1.90 1.92
C LEU A 96 -3.12 2.83 0.82
N SER A 97 -2.96 4.11 1.14
CA SER A 97 -2.40 5.13 0.27
C SER A 97 -0.90 5.25 0.56
N LEU A 98 -0.09 5.06 -0.46
CA LEU A 98 1.36 4.93 -0.37
C LEU A 98 2.08 6.17 -0.92
N LYS A 99 1.56 7.35 -0.62
CA LYS A 99 2.22 8.62 -0.87
C LYS A 99 3.22 8.91 0.24
N ASN A 100 4.51 8.76 -0.04
CA ASN A 100 5.56 8.88 0.97
C ASN A 100 5.27 8.02 2.22
N PRO A 101 5.09 6.68 2.05
CA PRO A 101 4.56 5.80 3.08
C PRO A 101 5.56 5.60 4.22
N ARG A 102 5.03 5.23 5.38
CA ARG A 102 5.86 4.73 6.47
C ARG A 102 6.43 3.36 6.13
N GLN A 103 7.61 3.06 6.67
CA GLN A 103 8.23 1.73 6.52
C GLN A 103 7.43 0.64 7.23
N VAL A 104 6.67 0.99 8.26
CA VAL A 104 5.87 0.08 9.06
C VAL A 104 4.48 0.66 9.30
N ILE A 105 3.45 -0.16 9.09
CA ILE A 105 2.06 0.11 9.42
C ILE A 105 1.57 -1.01 10.34
N ASN A 106 1.24 -0.66 11.58
CA ASN A 106 0.77 -1.60 12.59
C ASN A 106 -0.75 -1.72 12.61
N TYR A 107 -1.24 -2.81 13.19
CA TYR A 107 -2.65 -3.05 13.47
C TYR A 107 -3.54 -2.92 12.22
N VAL A 108 -3.07 -3.45 11.09
CA VAL A 108 -3.89 -3.52 9.88
C VAL A 108 -4.90 -4.65 10.06
N PRO A 109 -6.22 -4.42 9.95
CA PRO A 109 -7.22 -5.47 10.08
C PRO A 109 -7.03 -6.57 9.02
N PHE A 110 -6.91 -7.82 9.47
CA PHE A 110 -6.80 -8.99 8.61
C PHE A 110 -7.85 -10.03 9.01
N PRO A 111 -8.60 -10.61 8.07
CA PRO A 111 -9.59 -11.61 8.38
C PRO A 111 -8.95 -12.93 8.82
N VAL A 112 -9.49 -13.53 9.89
CA VAL A 112 -9.00 -14.83 10.40
C VAL A 112 -9.28 -16.01 9.49
N ASN A 113 -10.21 -15.86 8.56
CA ASN A 113 -10.79 -16.97 7.78
C ASN A 113 -10.74 -16.76 6.26
N LYS A 114 -10.08 -15.73 5.78
CA LYS A 114 -9.93 -15.44 4.35
C LYS A 114 -8.46 -15.42 3.95
N GLU A 115 -8.20 -15.85 2.73
CA GLU A 115 -6.91 -15.61 2.09
C GLU A 115 -6.72 -14.13 1.77
N LEU A 116 -5.46 -13.73 1.66
CA LEU A 116 -5.12 -12.39 1.23
C LEU A 116 -5.59 -12.19 -0.21
N ASN A 117 -6.50 -11.25 -0.41
CA ASN A 117 -6.80 -10.71 -1.73
C ASN A 117 -6.50 -9.21 -1.74
N TYR A 118 -6.00 -8.72 -2.87
CA TYR A 118 -5.66 -7.31 -3.01
C TYR A 118 -5.73 -6.85 -4.46
N ASN A 119 -5.98 -5.55 -4.62
CA ASN A 119 -5.86 -4.82 -5.87
C ASN A 119 -4.87 -3.67 -5.70
N THR A 120 -4.14 -3.34 -6.74
CA THR A 120 -3.17 -2.24 -6.72
C THR A 120 -3.41 -1.29 -7.88
N SER A 121 -3.12 -0.01 -7.67
CA SER A 121 -3.19 1.00 -8.73
C SER A 121 -2.01 0.93 -9.72
N ASN A 122 -1.04 0.05 -9.48
CA ASN A 122 0.16 -0.09 -10.32
C ASN A 122 0.63 -1.55 -10.36
N GLU A 123 0.89 -2.06 -11.56
CA GLU A 123 1.28 -3.46 -11.81
C GLU A 123 2.64 -3.87 -11.19
N LEU A 124 3.51 -2.89 -10.88
CA LEU A 124 4.78 -3.14 -10.20
C LEU A 124 4.66 -3.24 -8.68
N THR A 125 3.43 -3.19 -8.16
CA THR A 125 3.15 -3.28 -6.73
C THR A 125 2.61 -4.66 -6.38
N ALA A 126 3.20 -5.29 -5.38
CA ALA A 126 2.77 -6.60 -4.87
C ALA A 126 2.62 -6.56 -3.35
N VAL A 127 1.70 -7.38 -2.84
CA VAL A 127 1.61 -7.69 -1.40
C VAL A 127 2.16 -9.10 -1.18
N ILE A 128 3.23 -9.19 -0.42
CA ILE A 128 3.99 -10.43 -0.20
C ILE A 128 3.80 -10.86 1.25
N ALA A 129 3.40 -12.11 1.47
CA ALA A 129 3.34 -12.71 2.80
C ALA A 129 4.70 -13.28 3.17
N GLU A 130 5.20 -12.92 4.37
CA GLU A 130 6.45 -13.44 4.91
C GLU A 130 6.33 -13.65 6.43
N ASN A 131 6.43 -14.89 6.87
CA ASN A 131 6.22 -15.27 8.27
C ASN A 131 4.86 -14.74 8.79
N ASN A 132 4.85 -13.92 9.84
CA ASN A 132 3.65 -13.34 10.44
C ASN A 132 3.44 -11.87 10.06
N SER A 133 4.00 -11.43 8.95
CA SER A 133 3.87 -10.06 8.43
C SER A 133 3.63 -10.07 6.93
N PHE A 134 3.25 -8.91 6.41
CA PHE A 134 3.05 -8.70 4.98
C PHE A 134 3.88 -7.50 4.55
N TYR A 135 4.32 -7.53 3.30
CA TYR A 135 5.07 -6.42 2.73
C TYR A 135 4.35 -5.93 1.48
N ILE A 136 4.17 -4.61 1.38
CA ILE A 136 3.85 -3.98 0.13
C ILE A 136 5.17 -3.60 -0.52
N GLN A 137 5.46 -4.23 -1.65
CA GLN A 137 6.68 -4.00 -2.43
C GLN A 137 6.33 -3.25 -3.71
N TYR A 138 6.98 -2.13 -3.96
CA TYR A 138 6.89 -1.40 -5.22
C TYR A 138 8.24 -1.43 -5.94
N GLY A 139 8.38 -2.36 -6.87
CA GLY A 139 9.64 -2.58 -7.58
C GLY A 139 10.83 -2.62 -6.62
N ASN A 140 11.86 -1.83 -6.91
CA ASN A 140 13.02 -1.63 -6.02
C ASN A 140 12.95 -0.33 -5.20
N ARG A 141 11.82 0.40 -5.27
CA ARG A 141 11.74 1.74 -4.74
C ARG A 141 11.50 1.80 -3.24
N PHE A 142 10.52 1.06 -2.76
CA PHE A 142 10.23 0.98 -1.34
C PHE A 142 9.60 -0.34 -0.95
N GLN A 143 9.66 -0.61 0.33
CA GLN A 143 8.97 -1.69 0.99
C GLN A 143 8.31 -1.16 2.25
N THR A 144 7.01 -1.43 2.40
CA THR A 144 6.24 -1.10 3.60
C THR A 144 5.79 -2.39 4.26
N ARG A 145 6.19 -2.61 5.51
CA ARG A 145 5.77 -3.77 6.28
C ARG A 145 4.43 -3.52 6.95
N LEU A 146 3.52 -4.48 6.83
CA LEU A 146 2.24 -4.50 7.50
C LEU A 146 2.25 -5.53 8.63
N TYR A 147 1.93 -5.10 9.84
CA TYR A 147 1.67 -6.02 10.94
C TYR A 147 0.16 -6.21 11.08
N PRO A 148 -0.34 -7.44 10.88
CA PRO A 148 -1.76 -7.70 10.92
C PRO A 148 -2.32 -7.68 12.34
N GLU A 149 -3.55 -7.18 12.47
CA GLU A 149 -4.44 -7.46 13.57
C GLU A 149 -5.54 -8.41 13.08
N TYR A 150 -5.52 -9.66 13.51
CA TYR A 150 -6.47 -10.66 13.06
C TYR A 150 -7.82 -10.48 13.72
N LEU A 151 -8.87 -10.36 12.91
CA LEU A 151 -10.24 -10.06 13.33
C LEU A 151 -11.24 -10.90 12.53
N GLU A 152 -12.43 -11.09 13.09
CA GLU A 152 -13.57 -11.51 12.27
C GLU A 152 -14.08 -10.28 11.50
N PHE A 153 -14.47 -10.50 10.24
CA PHE A 153 -15.06 -9.48 9.40
C PHE A 153 -16.57 -9.68 9.33
N SER A 154 -17.30 -8.58 9.27
CA SER A 154 -18.75 -8.53 9.02
C SER A 154 -19.06 -7.62 7.83
N ASN A 155 -20.28 -7.68 7.35
CA ASN A 155 -20.71 -6.93 6.17
C ASN A 155 -22.14 -6.40 6.30
N PRO A 156 -22.47 -5.65 7.39
CA PRO A 156 -23.80 -5.10 7.57
C PRO A 156 -24.11 -3.96 6.59
N PHE A 157 -23.09 -3.26 6.13
CA PHE A 157 -23.13 -2.21 5.10
C PHE A 157 -21.74 -2.08 4.44
N ASN A 158 -21.66 -1.38 3.30
CA ASN A 158 -20.44 -1.23 2.51
C ASN A 158 -20.04 0.24 2.25
N GLU A 159 -20.81 1.18 2.78
CA GLU A 159 -20.56 2.61 2.64
C GLU A 159 -20.88 3.33 3.95
N VAL A 160 -20.37 4.53 4.11
CA VAL A 160 -20.61 5.37 5.28
C VAL A 160 -20.95 6.80 4.87
N THR A 161 -21.96 7.37 5.55
CA THR A 161 -22.32 8.78 5.43
C THR A 161 -21.78 9.54 6.64
N PHE A 162 -21.07 10.63 6.40
CA PHE A 162 -20.48 11.46 7.44
C PHE A 162 -20.31 12.92 6.98
N GLN A 163 -19.97 13.80 7.90
CA GLN A 163 -19.78 15.22 7.60
C GLN A 163 -18.30 15.49 7.32
N VAL A 164 -18.02 16.21 6.23
CA VAL A 164 -16.69 16.70 5.85
C VAL A 164 -16.79 18.19 5.58
N ASP A 165 -16.08 18.99 6.34
CA ASP A 165 -16.08 20.45 6.23
C ASP A 165 -17.50 21.03 6.21
N GLY A 166 -18.40 20.49 7.07
CA GLY A 166 -19.78 20.87 7.21
C GLY A 166 -20.75 20.31 6.16
N ASN A 167 -20.28 19.54 5.17
CA ASN A 167 -21.12 18.92 4.14
C ASN A 167 -21.28 17.43 4.38
N GLU A 168 -22.48 16.91 4.15
CA GLU A 168 -22.74 15.48 4.20
C GLU A 168 -22.13 14.79 2.97
N THR A 169 -21.42 13.70 3.20
CA THR A 169 -20.71 12.93 2.17
C THR A 169 -20.92 11.44 2.43
N THR A 170 -21.31 10.70 1.41
CA THR A 170 -21.43 9.24 1.45
C THR A 170 -20.36 8.63 0.56
N VAL A 171 -19.59 7.68 1.11
CA VAL A 171 -18.52 7.00 0.36
C VAL A 171 -18.48 5.52 0.71
N PRO A 172 -18.13 4.65 -0.25
CA PRO A 172 -17.87 3.25 0.03
C PRO A 172 -16.59 3.07 0.85
N PHE A 173 -16.49 1.95 1.57
CA PHE A 173 -15.23 1.55 2.18
C PHE A 173 -14.12 1.41 1.14
N GLY A 174 -12.87 1.52 1.58
CA GLY A 174 -11.73 1.54 0.67
C GLY A 174 -11.61 2.82 -0.15
N THR A 175 -12.19 3.92 0.31
CA THR A 175 -12.11 5.25 -0.33
C THR A 175 -11.26 6.21 0.51
N LYS A 176 -10.63 7.17 -0.16
CA LYS A 176 -9.91 8.27 0.47
C LYS A 176 -10.67 9.58 0.26
N VAL A 177 -10.92 10.30 1.35
CA VAL A 177 -11.66 11.57 1.37
C VAL A 177 -10.73 12.70 1.79
N LYS A 178 -10.74 13.79 1.05
CA LYS A 178 -10.00 15.01 1.39
C LYS A 178 -10.76 15.83 2.41
N VAL A 179 -10.06 16.33 3.41
CA VAL A 179 -10.58 17.14 4.51
C VAL A 179 -9.75 18.41 4.60
N LYS A 180 -10.39 19.57 4.53
CA LYS A 180 -9.71 20.87 4.69
C LYS A 180 -9.60 21.27 6.15
N GLU A 181 -10.71 21.23 6.86
CA GLU A 181 -10.79 21.70 8.25
C GLU A 181 -11.07 20.56 9.23
N ASN A 182 -12.20 19.87 9.04
CA ASN A 182 -12.65 18.86 10.00
C ASN A 182 -13.62 17.84 9.37
N PHE A 183 -13.81 16.73 10.08
CA PHE A 183 -14.85 15.76 9.78
C PHE A 183 -15.51 15.26 11.06
N LEU A 184 -16.71 14.68 10.93
CA LEU A 184 -17.46 14.06 12.00
C LEU A 184 -18.18 12.83 11.49
N ILE A 185 -17.93 11.68 12.13
CA ILE A 185 -18.67 10.44 11.88
C ILE A 185 -19.87 10.40 12.82
N PRO A 186 -21.12 10.39 12.33
CA PRO A 186 -22.29 10.31 13.19
C PRO A 186 -22.36 8.94 13.89
N LYS A 187 -23.11 8.85 14.98
CA LYS A 187 -23.34 7.58 15.66
C LYS A 187 -24.16 6.63 14.79
N ILE A 188 -23.61 5.43 14.57
CA ILE A 188 -24.26 4.35 13.86
C ILE A 188 -24.65 3.27 14.88
N ALA A 189 -25.87 2.78 14.82
CA ALA A 189 -26.38 1.78 15.76
C ALA A 189 -25.54 0.48 15.70
N ASN A 190 -25.14 -0.03 16.86
CA ASN A 190 -24.31 -1.22 17.00
C ASN A 190 -22.91 -1.13 16.34
N VAL A 191 -22.43 0.07 16.03
CA VAL A 191 -21.12 0.30 15.44
C VAL A 191 -20.27 1.17 16.36
N ARG A 192 -19.01 0.79 16.46
CA ARG A 192 -17.94 1.58 17.08
C ARG A 192 -17.05 2.13 15.97
N VAL A 193 -16.72 3.39 16.07
CA VAL A 193 -15.77 4.08 15.21
C VAL A 193 -14.42 4.17 15.91
N ASN A 194 -13.34 3.90 15.19
CA ASN A 194 -11.97 4.05 15.66
C ASN A 194 -11.16 4.86 14.63
N ILE A 195 -10.72 6.04 15.04
CA ILE A 195 -9.96 6.95 14.18
C ILE A 195 -8.48 6.84 14.55
N ILE A 196 -7.73 6.10 13.74
CA ILE A 196 -6.32 5.80 14.04
C ILE A 196 -5.51 7.10 14.14
N GLY A 197 -4.97 7.36 15.32
CA GLY A 197 -4.24 8.59 15.62
C GLY A 197 -5.06 9.68 16.33
N PHE A 198 -6.34 9.39 16.65
CA PHE A 198 -7.20 10.29 17.45
C PHE A 198 -7.53 9.63 18.77
N ASP A 199 -6.74 9.63 19.73
CA ASP A 199 -6.95 8.96 21.01
C ASP A 199 -7.86 9.81 21.92
N HIS A 200 -9.17 9.63 21.80
CA HIS A 200 -10.17 10.37 22.59
C HIS A 200 -11.04 9.46 23.45
N SER A 201 -11.64 8.43 22.86
CA SER A 201 -12.56 7.54 23.55
C SER A 201 -12.59 6.16 22.90
N LYS A 202 -13.25 5.19 23.56
CA LYS A 202 -13.42 3.84 23.03
C LYS A 202 -14.26 3.79 21.74
N ASP A 203 -15.15 4.77 21.58
CA ASP A 203 -15.96 5.00 20.37
C ASP A 203 -15.87 6.48 20.02
N GLU A 204 -15.34 6.78 18.87
CA GLU A 204 -15.01 8.14 18.41
C GLU A 204 -16.07 8.70 17.45
N SER A 205 -17.27 8.13 17.45
CA SER A 205 -18.43 8.72 16.77
C SER A 205 -18.94 9.99 17.45
N ASN A 206 -19.63 10.87 16.71
CA ASN A 206 -20.17 12.16 17.13
C ASN A 206 -19.13 13.16 17.67
N ILE A 207 -17.88 13.02 17.31
CA ILE A 207 -16.80 13.92 17.72
C ILE A 207 -16.27 14.63 16.48
N LEU A 208 -16.14 15.97 16.58
CA LEU A 208 -15.56 16.77 15.52
C LEU A 208 -14.03 16.65 15.55
N VAL A 209 -13.47 16.09 14.48
CA VAL A 209 -12.05 15.81 14.37
C VAL A 209 -11.39 16.74 13.37
N SER A 210 -10.31 17.39 13.77
CA SER A 210 -9.50 18.24 12.91
C SER A 210 -8.04 17.78 12.95
N LYS A 211 -7.24 18.24 12.00
CA LYS A 211 -5.83 17.84 11.89
C LYS A 211 -5.03 18.06 13.19
N LYS A 212 -5.31 19.13 13.94
CA LYS A 212 -4.64 19.44 15.21
C LYS A 212 -4.86 18.40 16.31
N ASN A 213 -5.92 17.60 16.18
CA ASN A 213 -6.25 16.53 17.11
C ASN A 213 -5.53 15.21 16.77
N MET A 214 -4.93 15.13 15.57
CA MET A 214 -4.36 13.88 15.04
C MET A 214 -2.89 13.74 15.39
N GLN A 215 -2.53 12.57 15.86
CA GLN A 215 -1.16 12.21 16.22
C GLN A 215 -0.38 11.72 14.99
N LYS A 216 0.59 12.52 14.53
CA LYS A 216 1.41 12.24 13.35
C LYS A 216 2.04 10.84 13.30
N PRO A 217 2.51 10.21 14.40
CA PRO A 217 3.09 8.86 14.35
C PRO A 217 2.15 7.77 13.82
N TYR A 218 0.84 7.97 13.90
CA TYR A 218 -0.17 7.00 13.48
C TYR A 218 -0.71 7.22 12.05
N SER A 219 -0.27 8.27 11.36
CA SER A 219 -0.61 8.47 9.94
C SER A 219 0.00 7.39 9.05
N LEU A 220 -0.60 7.11 7.91
CA LEU A 220 -0.05 6.19 6.92
C LEU A 220 1.16 6.78 6.19
N ASP A 221 1.22 8.10 6.08
CA ASP A 221 2.28 8.85 5.42
C ASP A 221 3.26 9.50 6.41
N MET A 222 4.46 9.82 5.95
CA MET A 222 5.47 10.49 6.77
C MET A 222 5.15 11.96 7.06
N ALA A 223 4.27 12.59 6.26
CA ALA A 223 3.86 13.98 6.44
C ALA A 223 2.85 14.16 7.58
N GLY A 224 2.12 13.10 7.96
CA GLY A 224 1.08 13.18 8.99
C GLY A 224 -0.23 13.74 8.44
N LYS A 225 -0.60 13.36 7.23
CA LYS A 225 -1.80 13.86 6.55
C LYS A 225 -2.88 12.80 6.37
N ILE A 226 -2.50 11.53 6.22
CA ILE A 226 -3.41 10.44 5.84
C ILE A 226 -3.65 9.52 7.03
N TYR A 227 -4.90 9.40 7.44
CA TYR A 227 -5.31 8.60 8.60
C TYR A 227 -6.41 7.63 8.23
N ARG A 228 -6.42 6.46 8.88
CA ARG A 228 -7.44 5.43 8.70
C ARG A 228 -8.54 5.58 9.73
N VAL A 229 -9.79 5.59 9.26
CA VAL A 229 -11.01 5.54 10.08
C VAL A 229 -11.63 4.17 9.92
N GLU A 230 -11.78 3.45 11.01
CA GLU A 230 -12.21 2.06 11.04
C GLU A 230 -13.58 1.91 11.70
N PHE A 231 -14.38 0.98 11.17
CA PHE A 231 -15.73 0.71 11.63
C PHE A 231 -15.82 -0.72 12.12
N TYR A 232 -16.41 -0.91 13.30
CA TYR A 232 -16.52 -2.19 13.97
C TYR A 232 -17.95 -2.46 14.43
N GLU A 233 -18.48 -3.63 14.11
CA GLU A 233 -19.73 -4.14 14.65
C GLU A 233 -19.49 -4.61 16.09
N LEU A 234 -20.22 -4.03 17.05
CA LEU A 234 -20.11 -4.37 18.46
C LEU A 234 -20.57 -5.80 18.72
N ARG A 235 -19.79 -6.57 19.43
CA ARG A 235 -20.26 -7.85 19.97
C ARG A 235 -21.11 -7.60 21.21
N GLY A 236 -22.28 -8.22 21.27
CA GLY A 236 -23.16 -8.17 22.43
C GLY A 236 -22.52 -8.83 23.66
N ALA A 237 -23.05 -8.50 24.85
CA ALA A 237 -22.52 -8.92 26.15
C ALA A 237 -22.49 -10.45 26.41
N ASN A 238 -23.05 -11.28 25.55
CA ASN A 238 -23.09 -12.76 25.68
C ASN A 238 -21.85 -13.48 25.11
N LEU A 239 -20.70 -12.82 25.12
CA LEU A 239 -19.46 -13.30 24.57
C LEU A 239 -18.97 -14.63 25.20
N GLN A 240 -19.16 -14.81 26.50
CA GLN A 240 -18.65 -15.95 27.24
C GLN A 240 -19.31 -17.28 26.78
N GLN A 241 -20.61 -17.26 26.55
CA GLN A 241 -21.38 -18.42 26.10
C GLN A 241 -21.09 -18.80 24.62
N PHE A 242 -20.68 -17.83 23.82
CA PHE A 242 -20.31 -18.05 22.42
C PHE A 242 -18.91 -18.69 22.28
N LEU A 243 -17.97 -18.33 23.16
CA LEU A 243 -16.61 -18.88 23.17
C LEU A 243 -16.59 -20.37 23.56
N GLU A 244 -17.50 -20.80 24.45
CA GLU A 244 -17.60 -22.19 24.91
C GLU A 244 -18.20 -23.13 23.84
N ASN A 245 -19.11 -22.64 22.99
CA ASN A 245 -19.85 -23.45 22.03
C ASN A 245 -19.23 -23.53 20.61
N SER A 246 -18.21 -22.75 20.31
CA SER A 246 -17.70 -22.65 18.93
C SER A 246 -16.34 -23.30 18.69
N VAL A 247 -15.84 -24.05 19.66
CA VAL A 247 -14.40 -24.39 19.71
C VAL A 247 -13.96 -25.43 18.69
N GLU A 248 -14.80 -26.24 18.07
CA GLU A 248 -14.12 -27.47 17.65
C GLU A 248 -14.11 -27.92 16.22
N SER A 249 -14.65 -27.52 15.21
CA SER A 249 -14.44 -28.52 14.14
C SER A 249 -14.33 -28.08 12.68
N LYS A 250 -14.62 -26.86 12.33
CA LYS A 250 -14.64 -26.52 10.88
C LYS A 250 -13.63 -25.49 10.38
N LEU A 251 -13.00 -24.71 11.26
CA LEU A 251 -12.08 -23.61 10.87
C LEU A 251 -10.61 -24.01 10.79
N ILE A 252 -10.23 -25.13 11.37
CA ILE A 252 -8.81 -25.57 11.43
C ILE A 252 -8.28 -26.03 10.07
N LYS A 253 -9.13 -26.44 9.16
CA LYS A 253 -8.66 -26.98 7.86
C LYS A 253 -8.06 -25.96 6.90
N ASN A 254 -8.39 -24.68 7.02
CA ASN A 254 -7.91 -23.62 6.11
C ASN A 254 -6.94 -22.61 6.75
N ALA A 255 -6.78 -22.61 8.06
CA ALA A 255 -5.90 -21.68 8.78
C ALA A 255 -4.50 -22.27 8.99
N LYS A 256 -3.76 -22.54 7.93
CA LYS A 256 -2.37 -23.04 8.02
C LYS A 256 -1.38 -22.06 8.68
N MET A 257 -1.78 -20.83 9.03
CA MET A 257 -0.88 -19.77 9.50
C MET A 257 -1.21 -19.18 10.88
N LEU A 258 -2.38 -19.47 11.48
CA LEU A 258 -2.75 -18.85 12.75
C LEU A 258 -2.84 -19.90 13.88
N ASP A 259 -2.25 -19.58 15.03
CA ASP A 259 -2.39 -20.41 16.22
C ASP A 259 -3.78 -20.22 16.90
N LEU A 260 -4.13 -21.17 17.77
CA LEU A 260 -5.42 -21.15 18.47
C LEU A 260 -5.59 -19.93 19.39
N ALA A 261 -4.50 -19.39 19.95
CA ALA A 261 -4.55 -18.21 20.82
C ALA A 261 -4.92 -16.96 20.02
N THR A 262 -4.32 -16.78 18.84
CA THR A 262 -4.66 -15.69 17.91
C THR A 262 -6.12 -15.76 17.47
N LEU A 263 -6.61 -16.96 17.14
CA LEU A 263 -8.03 -17.15 16.76
C LEU A 263 -9.00 -16.83 17.92
N ARG A 264 -8.70 -17.26 19.13
CA ARG A 264 -9.49 -16.94 20.33
C ARG A 264 -9.52 -15.43 20.59
N THR A 265 -8.38 -14.77 20.50
CA THR A 265 -8.25 -13.32 20.69
C THR A 265 -9.05 -12.54 19.64
N ALA A 266 -8.94 -12.93 18.37
CA ALA A 266 -9.69 -12.29 17.29
C ALA A 266 -11.21 -12.43 17.48
N ARG A 267 -11.69 -13.59 17.94
CA ARG A 267 -13.12 -13.84 18.21
C ARG A 267 -13.65 -13.07 19.43
N ALA A 268 -12.79 -12.68 20.34
CA ALA A 268 -13.17 -11.87 21.51
C ALA A 268 -13.35 -10.38 21.19
N LYS A 269 -12.87 -9.91 20.02
CA LYS A 269 -12.94 -8.51 19.61
C LYS A 269 -14.21 -8.21 18.81
N ASP A 270 -14.54 -6.93 18.69
CA ASP A 270 -15.55 -6.45 17.74
C ASP A 270 -15.20 -6.85 16.31
N LYS A 271 -16.22 -7.07 15.47
CA LYS A 271 -15.98 -7.49 14.08
C LYS A 271 -15.67 -6.28 13.21
N PHE A 272 -14.63 -6.37 12.41
CA PHE A 272 -14.29 -5.33 11.46
C PHE A 272 -15.29 -5.29 10.30
N ILE A 273 -15.81 -4.09 10.00
CA ILE A 273 -16.75 -3.87 8.89
C ILE A 273 -15.98 -3.37 7.65
N GLY A 274 -15.19 -2.31 7.83
CA GLY A 274 -14.43 -1.67 6.78
C GLY A 274 -13.74 -0.40 7.28
N SER A 275 -13.00 0.26 6.41
CA SER A 275 -12.33 1.52 6.70
C SER A 275 -12.38 2.49 5.52
N ILE A 276 -12.25 3.77 5.83
CA ILE A 276 -11.96 4.84 4.88
C ILE A 276 -10.65 5.52 5.26
N LEU A 277 -10.07 6.26 4.33
CA LEU A 277 -8.98 7.18 4.63
C LEU A 277 -9.49 8.62 4.63
N VAL A 278 -9.00 9.41 5.56
CA VAL A 278 -9.12 10.87 5.55
C VAL A 278 -7.74 11.47 5.28
N GLU A 279 -7.65 12.38 4.31
CA GLU A 279 -6.43 13.10 3.95
C GLU A 279 -6.62 14.58 4.23
N PHE A 280 -5.94 15.11 5.27
CA PHE A 280 -5.92 16.55 5.55
C PHE A 280 -5.04 17.31 4.56
N GLU A 281 -5.58 18.37 4.00
CA GLU A 281 -4.89 19.25 3.04
C GLU A 281 -3.71 20.05 3.63
#